data_aa8142227ea33c7f9412a60021e8a03f
#
_entry.id   aa8142227ea33c7f9412a60021e8a03f
#
_cell.length_a   1.000
_cell.length_b   1.000
_cell.length_c   1.000
_cell.angle_alpha   90.00
_cell.angle_beta   90.00
_cell.angle_gamma   90.00
#
_symmetry.space_group_name_H-M   'P 1'
#
loop_
_entity.id
_entity.type
_entity.pdbx_description
1 polymer ?
#
loop_
_entity_poly.entity_id
_entity_poly.type
_entity_poly.pdbx_seq_one_letter_code
_entity_poly.pdbx_strand_id
1 'polypeptide(L)'
;MEPSVLSKSRMTGKKTVNSRRIMAAVMVIVMLAALTGCVGKEDTQTRKKNKVVEIPMILTVDSSTGNKREEEVVERFNRAYKGKYHIDVDWVMETEEEYRKNLKRMNVTDELPAIITDLRMLPSFYQMMIKKGRIEDLTPYINEDQEWKDMIEPSVMESVREEDGKIYLGPVSTAAFACSGVFWNRELFEQAGISRFPETWEEFWKCCEKLKAAGITPLALHTEGTAWAAMLLATAEVAAFMKQLYPDTYQNKPGLEIAGTLKKLFQYTTQDALHNDFDVAYDNFVAGNAAMIPNGYWMIDQIPEEMQKKVCFSTFPENKLIGSPETFGWAVVSTYSEKVKKGAVEFLKFRTKLNKEQKEELLNSRTRQEGTLLDDYLKAYTGNPQIVPNYQVKWNSLLQEDVLGECLAELVQGKITEQEFTQAEDESIRQFEEEQ
;
A
#
# COMPACT_ATOMS: atom_id res chain seq x y z
N MET A 1 -33.18 28.28 -41.07
CA MET A 1 -33.11 27.58 -42.35
C MET A 1 -32.83 26.13 -42.06
N GLU A 2 -33.83 25.34 -42.26
CA GLU A 2 -33.90 23.87 -42.19
C GLU A 2 -33.23 23.24 -43.44
N PRO A 3 -33.40 21.96 -43.62
CA PRO A 3 -32.65 20.74 -43.17
C PRO A 3 -32.30 19.86 -44.35
N SER A 4 -31.67 18.70 -44.13
CA SER A 4 -31.88 17.50 -44.98
C SER A 4 -31.27 16.27 -44.28
N VAL A 5 -32.02 15.33 -43.91
CA VAL A 5 -32.74 14.18 -44.53
C VAL A 5 -31.88 12.90 -44.60
N LEU A 6 -32.27 11.98 -43.75
CA LEU A 6 -32.45 10.51 -43.87
C LEU A 6 -31.65 9.68 -44.88
N SER A 7 -31.07 8.55 -44.37
CA SER A 7 -31.27 7.26 -45.09
C SER A 7 -31.20 6.10 -44.08
N LYS A 8 -32.35 5.40 -44.03
CA LYS A 8 -32.51 4.07 -43.40
C LYS A 8 -32.05 2.97 -44.38
N SER A 9 -31.37 1.96 -43.90
CA SER A 9 -31.39 0.66 -44.56
C SER A 9 -31.50 -0.45 -43.51
N ARG A 10 -32.67 -1.09 -43.51
CA ARG A 10 -32.96 -2.39 -42.89
C ARG A 10 -32.38 -3.48 -43.79
N MET A 11 -31.73 -4.51 -43.21
CA MET A 11 -31.91 -5.87 -43.72
C MET A 11 -31.85 -6.90 -42.57
N THR A 12 -32.90 -7.62 -42.51
CA THR A 12 -33.20 -8.78 -41.68
C THR A 12 -32.58 -10.04 -42.29
N GLY A 13 -32.07 -10.93 -41.45
CA GLY A 13 -31.66 -12.26 -41.86
C GLY A 13 -31.47 -13.20 -40.67
N LYS A 14 -32.57 -13.69 -40.11
CA LYS A 14 -32.55 -14.84 -39.20
C LYS A 14 -32.20 -16.11 -39.98
N LYS A 15 -31.11 -16.79 -39.61
CA LYS A 15 -30.92 -18.22 -39.94
C LYS A 15 -30.97 -19.00 -38.64
N THR A 16 -32.10 -19.70 -38.45
CA THR A 16 -32.29 -20.75 -37.46
C THR A 16 -31.52 -22.00 -37.91
N VAL A 17 -30.51 -22.39 -37.16
CA VAL A 17 -29.81 -23.66 -37.33
C VAL A 17 -30.48 -24.73 -36.46
N ASN A 18 -30.89 -25.80 -37.11
CA ASN A 18 -31.65 -26.93 -36.62
C ASN A 18 -30.86 -27.70 -35.52
N SER A 19 -31.27 -27.59 -34.27
CA SER A 19 -30.69 -28.28 -33.11
C SER A 19 -30.95 -29.80 -33.07
N ARG A 20 -31.74 -30.35 -34.01
CA ARG A 20 -32.07 -31.78 -34.04
C ARG A 20 -31.05 -32.70 -34.74
N ARG A 21 -30.05 -32.14 -35.43
CA ARG A 21 -29.00 -32.95 -36.09
C ARG A 21 -27.73 -33.15 -35.28
N ILE A 22 -27.53 -32.39 -34.19
CA ILE A 22 -26.34 -32.49 -33.33
C ILE A 22 -26.55 -33.55 -32.24
N MET A 23 -27.79 -33.81 -31.80
CA MET A 23 -28.07 -34.83 -30.79
C MET A 23 -28.00 -36.29 -31.32
N ALA A 24 -28.13 -36.52 -32.62
CA ALA A 24 -28.00 -37.84 -33.20
C ALA A 24 -26.58 -38.31 -33.44
N ALA A 25 -25.62 -37.39 -33.56
CA ALA A 25 -24.19 -37.71 -33.77
C ALA A 25 -23.45 -38.05 -32.45
N VAL A 26 -23.93 -37.55 -31.30
CA VAL A 26 -23.31 -37.83 -29.98
C VAL A 26 -23.74 -39.19 -29.43
N MET A 27 -24.92 -39.71 -29.79
CA MET A 27 -25.39 -41.03 -29.32
C MET A 27 -24.77 -42.22 -30.04
N VAL A 28 -24.20 -42.05 -31.23
CA VAL A 28 -23.54 -43.12 -31.98
C VAL A 28 -22.08 -43.33 -31.54
N ILE A 29 -21.44 -42.35 -30.96
CA ILE A 29 -20.04 -42.44 -30.46
C ILE A 29 -19.97 -43.15 -29.09
N VAL A 30 -21.06 -43.15 -28.32
CA VAL A 30 -21.09 -43.80 -26.99
C VAL A 30 -21.37 -45.32 -27.09
N MET A 31 -21.94 -45.83 -28.19
CA MET A 31 -22.24 -47.26 -28.36
C MET A 31 -21.13 -48.10 -29.03
N LEU A 32 -20.08 -47.50 -29.54
CA LEU A 32 -18.94 -48.21 -30.18
C LEU A 32 -17.74 -48.44 -29.26
N ALA A 33 -17.80 -48.04 -28.00
CA ALA A 33 -16.74 -48.23 -27.02
C ALA A 33 -16.94 -49.43 -26.08
N ALA A 34 -17.97 -50.29 -26.30
CA ALA A 34 -18.33 -51.36 -25.38
C ALA A 34 -17.96 -52.79 -25.84
N LEU A 35 -17.23 -52.97 -26.95
CA LEU A 35 -16.88 -54.28 -27.48
C LEU A 35 -15.40 -54.35 -27.88
N THR A 36 -14.49 -54.30 -26.93
CA THR A 36 -13.21 -54.98 -27.02
C THR A 36 -12.72 -55.26 -25.58
N GLY A 37 -13.06 -56.46 -25.12
CA GLY A 37 -12.58 -56.97 -23.86
C GLY A 37 -11.23 -57.66 -23.99
N CYS A 38 -10.53 -57.65 -22.88
CA CYS A 38 -9.49 -58.57 -22.41
C CYS A 38 -8.33 -58.86 -23.36
N VAL A 39 -7.16 -58.31 -23.01
CA VAL A 39 -5.90 -59.04 -22.83
C VAL A 39 -4.87 -58.11 -22.13
N GLY A 40 -4.16 -58.64 -21.13
CA GLY A 40 -2.88 -58.11 -20.65
C GLY A 40 -2.96 -57.27 -19.38
N LYS A 41 -2.69 -57.89 -18.22
CA LYS A 41 -2.17 -57.23 -17.05
C LYS A 41 -0.78 -56.68 -17.37
N GLU A 42 -0.64 -55.40 -17.64
CA GLU A 42 0.53 -54.65 -17.42
C GLU A 42 0.28 -53.68 -16.28
N ASP A 43 1.10 -53.74 -15.23
CA ASP A 43 1.14 -52.83 -14.11
C ASP A 43 1.43 -51.41 -14.62
N THR A 44 0.41 -50.70 -15.05
CA THR A 44 0.48 -49.27 -15.23
C THR A 44 0.25 -48.64 -13.85
N GLN A 45 1.32 -48.40 -13.10
CA GLN A 45 1.31 -47.37 -12.10
C GLN A 45 0.88 -46.07 -12.79
N THR A 46 -0.42 -45.80 -12.70
CA THR A 46 -0.97 -44.48 -13.03
C THR A 46 -0.29 -43.49 -12.11
N ARG A 47 0.79 -42.85 -12.58
CA ARG A 47 1.26 -41.60 -12.03
C ARG A 47 0.04 -40.67 -12.00
N LYS A 48 -0.58 -40.53 -10.83
CA LYS A 48 -1.52 -39.42 -10.57
C LYS A 48 -0.70 -38.17 -10.90
N LYS A 49 -0.92 -37.57 -12.06
CA LYS A 49 -0.48 -36.21 -12.35
C LYS A 49 -1.07 -35.37 -11.21
N ASN A 50 -0.25 -34.96 -10.26
CA ASN A 50 -0.68 -34.02 -9.26
C ASN A 50 -1.22 -32.80 -10.02
N LYS A 51 -2.53 -32.56 -9.86
CA LYS A 51 -3.15 -31.39 -10.47
C LYS A 51 -2.51 -30.18 -9.81
N VAL A 52 -2.01 -29.24 -10.61
CA VAL A 52 -1.49 -27.95 -10.13
C VAL A 52 -2.58 -27.31 -9.27
N VAL A 53 -2.17 -26.75 -8.15
CA VAL A 53 -3.08 -26.03 -7.26
C VAL A 53 -3.14 -24.57 -7.73
N GLU A 54 -4.28 -24.18 -8.26
CA GLU A 54 -4.56 -22.79 -8.63
C GLU A 54 -4.88 -21.99 -7.38
N ILE A 55 -4.28 -20.81 -7.27
CA ILE A 55 -4.39 -19.89 -6.13
C ILE A 55 -4.87 -18.55 -6.68
N PRO A 56 -6.18 -18.26 -6.62
CA PRO A 56 -6.72 -17.01 -7.10
C PRO A 56 -6.27 -15.85 -6.21
N MET A 57 -5.90 -14.75 -6.83
CA MET A 57 -5.48 -13.51 -6.19
C MET A 57 -6.07 -12.33 -6.96
N ILE A 58 -6.35 -11.22 -6.29
CA ILE A 58 -6.79 -9.97 -6.91
C ILE A 58 -5.82 -8.85 -6.54
N LEU A 59 -5.45 -8.04 -7.53
CA LEU A 59 -4.60 -6.86 -7.36
C LEU A 59 -5.14 -5.69 -8.18
N THR A 60 -5.05 -4.50 -7.61
CA THR A 60 -5.29 -3.27 -8.37
C THR A 60 -4.07 -2.95 -9.23
N VAL A 61 -4.33 -2.37 -10.40
CA VAL A 61 -3.31 -1.81 -11.30
C VAL A 61 -3.33 -0.30 -11.14
N ASP A 62 -2.20 0.28 -10.77
CA ASP A 62 -2.02 1.72 -10.86
C ASP A 62 -1.97 2.12 -12.33
N SER A 63 -2.85 3.04 -12.75
CA SER A 63 -2.97 3.50 -14.12
C SER A 63 -1.74 4.26 -14.62
N SER A 64 -0.92 4.80 -13.71
CA SER A 64 0.22 5.66 -14.04
C SER A 64 1.53 4.90 -14.20
N THR A 65 1.78 3.88 -13.39
CA THR A 65 3.08 3.18 -13.35
C THR A 65 3.01 1.72 -13.78
N GLY A 66 1.81 1.11 -13.85
CA GLY A 66 1.61 -0.32 -14.03
C GLY A 66 2.20 -1.13 -12.85
N ASN A 67 1.87 -2.40 -12.80
CA ASN A 67 2.35 -3.28 -11.72
C ASN A 67 3.50 -4.21 -12.18
N LYS A 68 4.44 -3.70 -12.95
CA LYS A 68 5.56 -4.50 -13.49
C LYS A 68 6.29 -5.32 -12.41
N ARG A 69 6.46 -4.73 -11.23
CA ARG A 69 7.11 -5.42 -10.10
C ARG A 69 6.27 -6.60 -9.62
N GLU A 70 4.97 -6.41 -9.46
CA GLU A 70 4.06 -7.47 -9.00
C GLU A 70 3.92 -8.56 -10.05
N GLU A 71 3.82 -8.19 -11.33
CA GLU A 71 3.82 -9.14 -12.45
C GLU A 71 5.10 -10.00 -12.42
N GLU A 72 6.27 -9.40 -12.25
CA GLU A 72 7.55 -10.11 -12.14
C GLU A 72 7.58 -11.09 -10.95
N VAL A 73 7.11 -10.67 -9.78
CA VAL A 73 7.05 -11.52 -8.59
C VAL A 73 6.17 -12.74 -8.84
N VAL A 74 4.98 -12.55 -9.41
CA VAL A 74 4.03 -13.63 -9.75
C VAL A 74 4.64 -14.58 -10.78
N GLU A 75 5.24 -14.05 -11.85
CA GLU A 75 5.89 -14.88 -12.85
C GLU A 75 7.07 -15.68 -12.28
N ARG A 76 7.89 -15.08 -11.42
CA ARG A 76 9.00 -15.77 -10.75
C ARG A 76 8.50 -16.91 -9.87
N PHE A 77 7.43 -16.67 -9.10
CA PHE A 77 6.79 -17.71 -8.28
C PHE A 77 6.25 -18.85 -9.16
N ASN A 78 5.45 -18.54 -10.17
CA ASN A 78 4.86 -19.52 -11.07
C ASN A 78 5.91 -20.37 -11.80
N ARG A 79 7.06 -19.79 -12.13
CA ARG A 79 8.20 -20.54 -12.67
C ARG A 79 8.86 -21.45 -11.62
N ALA A 80 9.09 -20.93 -10.41
CA ALA A 80 9.76 -21.67 -9.34
C ALA A 80 8.92 -22.86 -8.84
N TYR A 81 7.60 -22.71 -8.80
CA TYR A 81 6.68 -23.72 -8.32
C TYR A 81 5.91 -24.46 -9.43
N LYS A 82 6.46 -24.42 -10.66
CA LYS A 82 5.83 -25.07 -11.83
C LYS A 82 5.44 -26.51 -11.54
N GLY A 83 4.17 -26.83 -11.77
CA GLY A 83 3.62 -28.19 -11.56
C GLY A 83 3.15 -28.47 -10.13
N LYS A 84 3.36 -27.55 -9.18
CA LYS A 84 2.89 -27.65 -7.79
C LYS A 84 1.84 -26.58 -7.49
N TYR A 85 2.19 -25.29 -7.65
CA TYR A 85 1.36 -24.12 -7.39
C TYR A 85 1.36 -23.19 -8.59
N HIS A 86 0.26 -22.45 -8.75
CA HIS A 86 0.12 -21.39 -9.74
C HIS A 86 -0.73 -20.26 -9.16
N ILE A 87 -0.19 -19.06 -9.12
CA ILE A 87 -0.92 -17.85 -8.76
C ILE A 87 -1.64 -17.37 -10.02
N ASP A 88 -2.97 -17.28 -9.93
CA ASP A 88 -3.85 -16.74 -10.96
C ASP A 88 -4.35 -15.38 -10.49
N VAL A 89 -3.86 -14.30 -11.11
CA VAL A 89 -4.14 -12.92 -10.67
C VAL A 89 -5.20 -12.29 -11.54
N ASP A 90 -6.26 -11.81 -10.91
CA ASP A 90 -7.20 -10.88 -11.50
C ASP A 90 -6.66 -9.45 -11.32
N TRP A 91 -6.19 -8.87 -12.41
CA TRP A 91 -5.67 -7.51 -12.45
C TRP A 91 -6.82 -6.54 -12.72
N VAL A 92 -7.19 -5.76 -11.72
CA VAL A 92 -8.30 -4.81 -11.84
C VAL A 92 -7.79 -3.37 -11.92
N MET A 93 -8.34 -2.60 -12.87
CA MET A 93 -8.08 -1.17 -13.01
C MET A 93 -9.16 -0.41 -12.21
N GLU A 94 -8.98 -0.37 -10.91
CA GLU A 94 -9.90 0.27 -9.98
C GLU A 94 -9.11 1.24 -9.10
N THR A 95 -9.75 2.32 -8.67
CA THR A 95 -9.21 3.16 -7.60
C THR A 95 -9.15 2.35 -6.29
N GLU A 96 -8.35 2.78 -5.32
CA GLU A 96 -8.30 2.10 -4.02
C GLU A 96 -9.69 2.01 -3.37
N GLU A 97 -10.51 3.04 -3.50
CA GLU A 97 -11.87 3.07 -2.96
C GLU A 97 -12.78 2.04 -3.65
N GLU A 98 -12.75 1.96 -4.98
CA GLU A 98 -13.51 0.98 -5.76
C GLU A 98 -13.08 -0.44 -5.42
N TYR A 99 -11.78 -0.68 -5.31
CA TYR A 99 -11.22 -1.96 -4.89
C TYR A 99 -11.72 -2.35 -3.49
N ARG A 100 -11.67 -1.44 -2.51
CA ARG A 100 -12.23 -1.69 -1.17
C ARG A 100 -13.72 -2.02 -1.20
N LYS A 101 -14.52 -1.29 -1.98
CA LYS A 101 -15.95 -1.58 -2.18
C LYS A 101 -16.16 -2.96 -2.81
N ASN A 102 -15.31 -3.31 -3.79
CA ASN A 102 -15.36 -4.61 -4.46
C ASN A 102 -15.04 -5.75 -3.49
N LEU A 103 -13.98 -5.63 -2.68
CA LEU A 103 -13.66 -6.64 -1.66
C LEU A 103 -14.77 -6.81 -0.61
N LYS A 104 -15.41 -5.71 -0.15
CA LYS A 104 -16.57 -5.78 0.73
C LYS A 104 -17.72 -6.58 0.10
N ARG A 105 -18.02 -6.31 -1.18
CA ARG A 105 -19.04 -7.06 -1.95
C ARG A 105 -18.67 -8.54 -2.06
N MET A 106 -17.44 -8.86 -2.47
CA MET A 106 -16.96 -10.23 -2.60
C MET A 106 -17.01 -10.98 -1.26
N ASN A 107 -16.73 -10.30 -0.15
CA ASN A 107 -16.84 -10.91 1.18
C ASN A 107 -18.29 -11.30 1.53
N VAL A 108 -19.27 -10.49 1.13
CA VAL A 108 -20.69 -10.77 1.37
C VAL A 108 -21.20 -11.90 0.47
N THR A 109 -20.68 -12.01 -0.76
CA THR A 109 -21.09 -13.01 -1.75
C THR A 109 -20.29 -14.31 -1.69
N ASP A 110 -19.33 -14.44 -0.75
CA ASP A 110 -18.39 -15.57 -0.64
C ASP A 110 -17.52 -15.78 -1.90
N GLU A 111 -17.18 -14.69 -2.60
CA GLU A 111 -16.41 -14.69 -3.85
C GLU A 111 -14.97 -14.18 -3.66
N LEU A 112 -14.52 -13.97 -2.40
CA LEU A 112 -13.15 -13.52 -2.16
C LEU A 112 -12.13 -14.48 -2.75
N PRO A 113 -11.08 -14.01 -3.45
CA PRO A 113 -9.97 -14.86 -3.89
C PRO A 113 -9.14 -15.33 -2.69
N ALA A 114 -8.24 -16.30 -2.90
CA ALA A 114 -7.46 -16.91 -1.82
C ALA A 114 -6.45 -15.96 -1.19
N ILE A 115 -5.95 -15.00 -1.96
CA ILE A 115 -5.05 -13.95 -1.50
C ILE A 115 -5.67 -12.59 -1.82
N ILE A 116 -5.74 -11.75 -0.83
CA ILE A 116 -6.14 -10.35 -0.94
C ILE A 116 -5.07 -9.46 -0.30
N THR A 117 -4.96 -8.23 -0.80
CA THR A 117 -4.20 -7.20 -0.10
C THR A 117 -5.16 -6.35 0.72
N ASP A 118 -4.71 -5.81 1.82
CA ASP A 118 -5.50 -4.86 2.57
C ASP A 118 -5.50 -3.46 1.94
N LEU A 119 -4.57 -3.14 1.02
CA LEU A 119 -4.42 -1.88 0.29
C LEU A 119 -5.08 -0.70 0.97
N ARG A 120 -4.67 -0.41 2.20
CA ARG A 120 -5.32 0.60 3.05
C ARG A 120 -6.81 0.31 3.27
N MET A 121 -7.21 -0.96 3.14
CA MET A 121 -8.50 -1.34 3.68
C MET A 121 -8.48 -0.98 5.14
N LEU A 122 -9.46 -0.21 5.49
CA LEU A 122 -9.63 0.34 6.80
C LEU A 122 -9.47 -0.76 7.83
N PRO A 123 -8.71 -0.56 8.87
CA PRO A 123 -8.52 -1.51 9.96
C PRO A 123 -9.81 -2.22 10.35
N SER A 124 -10.95 -1.54 10.28
CA SER A 124 -12.26 -2.05 10.58
C SER A 124 -12.76 -3.21 9.76
N PHE A 125 -12.67 -3.10 8.46
CA PHE A 125 -13.11 -4.19 7.60
C PHE A 125 -12.23 -5.42 7.82
N TYR A 126 -10.96 -5.19 7.99
CA TYR A 126 -9.98 -6.20 8.28
C TYR A 126 -10.22 -6.86 9.66
N GLN A 127 -10.43 -6.07 10.71
CA GLN A 127 -10.77 -6.55 12.03
C GLN A 127 -12.09 -7.35 12.04
N MET A 128 -13.10 -6.88 11.31
CA MET A 128 -14.35 -7.62 11.15
C MET A 128 -14.11 -8.96 10.44
N MET A 129 -13.26 -9.02 9.43
CA MET A 129 -12.93 -10.27 8.75
C MET A 129 -12.20 -11.25 9.68
N ILE A 130 -11.27 -10.77 10.49
CA ILE A 130 -10.59 -11.57 11.55
C ILE A 130 -11.61 -12.10 12.53
N LYS A 131 -12.44 -11.24 13.12
CA LYS A 131 -13.46 -11.59 14.11
C LYS A 131 -14.47 -12.63 13.58
N LYS A 132 -14.80 -12.58 12.29
CA LYS A 132 -15.65 -13.56 11.61
C LYS A 132 -14.90 -14.80 11.10
N GLY A 133 -13.60 -14.92 11.38
CA GLY A 133 -12.77 -16.04 10.95
C GLY A 133 -12.62 -16.16 9.43
N ARG A 134 -12.68 -15.04 8.70
CA ARG A 134 -12.56 -15.02 7.24
C ARG A 134 -11.11 -14.98 6.77
N ILE A 135 -10.20 -14.58 7.64
CA ILE A 135 -8.76 -14.50 7.39
C ILE A 135 -8.05 -15.62 8.16
N GLU A 136 -7.09 -16.26 7.51
CA GLU A 136 -6.29 -17.34 8.07
C GLU A 136 -5.30 -16.80 9.11
N ASP A 137 -5.19 -17.50 10.24
CA ASP A 137 -4.12 -17.27 11.22
C ASP A 137 -2.79 -17.82 10.67
N LEU A 138 -1.86 -16.92 10.39
CA LEU A 138 -0.54 -17.26 9.84
C LEU A 138 0.48 -17.67 10.90
N THR A 139 0.16 -17.48 12.19
CA THR A 139 1.07 -17.75 13.30
C THR A 139 1.61 -19.18 13.31
N PRO A 140 0.79 -20.25 13.09
CA PRO A 140 1.31 -21.61 13.02
C PRO A 140 2.29 -21.80 11.88
N TYR A 141 2.00 -21.28 10.69
CA TYR A 141 2.88 -21.42 9.52
C TYR A 141 4.24 -20.76 9.73
N ILE A 142 4.26 -19.56 10.33
CA ILE A 142 5.51 -18.85 10.62
C ILE A 142 6.30 -19.55 11.71
N ASN A 143 5.63 -20.06 12.76
CA ASN A 143 6.32 -20.74 13.85
C ASN A 143 6.89 -22.11 13.44
N GLU A 144 6.28 -22.79 12.48
CA GLU A 144 6.76 -24.07 11.94
C GLU A 144 7.86 -23.90 10.88
N ASP A 145 8.01 -22.70 10.30
CA ASP A 145 8.99 -22.39 9.27
C ASP A 145 10.10 -21.46 9.78
N GLN A 146 11.16 -22.06 10.34
CA GLN A 146 12.28 -21.30 10.90
C GLN A 146 12.99 -20.45 9.83
N GLU A 147 13.06 -20.90 8.57
CA GLU A 147 13.66 -20.13 7.49
C GLU A 147 12.88 -18.84 7.22
N TRP A 148 11.54 -18.90 7.18
CA TRP A 148 10.71 -17.70 7.02
C TRP A 148 10.85 -16.77 8.21
N LYS A 149 10.76 -17.30 9.41
CA LYS A 149 10.87 -16.54 10.65
C LYS A 149 12.19 -15.78 10.76
N ASP A 150 13.31 -16.42 10.37
CA ASP A 150 14.65 -15.80 10.42
C ASP A 150 14.88 -14.74 9.34
N MET A 151 14.02 -14.70 8.32
CA MET A 151 14.06 -13.64 7.30
C MET A 151 13.41 -12.32 7.75
N ILE A 152 12.60 -12.34 8.81
CA ILE A 152 11.78 -11.22 9.25
C ILE A 152 12.39 -10.60 10.49
N GLU A 153 12.62 -9.29 10.46
CA GLU A 153 13.11 -8.59 11.64
C GLU A 153 12.08 -8.61 12.78
N PRO A 154 12.52 -8.68 14.06
CA PRO A 154 11.60 -8.74 15.20
C PRO A 154 10.61 -7.57 15.26
N SER A 155 11.04 -6.36 14.86
CA SER A 155 10.19 -5.17 14.81
C SER A 155 9.05 -5.29 13.78
N VAL A 156 9.32 -5.91 12.63
CA VAL A 156 8.31 -6.20 11.60
C VAL A 156 7.34 -7.28 12.10
N MET A 157 7.87 -8.32 12.72
CA MET A 157 7.06 -9.39 13.30
C MET A 157 6.10 -8.85 14.38
N GLU A 158 6.58 -7.92 15.21
CA GLU A 158 5.77 -7.32 16.26
C GLU A 158 4.70 -6.39 15.69
N SER A 159 5.00 -5.66 14.62
CA SER A 159 4.06 -4.72 14.01
C SER A 159 2.82 -5.36 13.38
N VAL A 160 2.93 -6.62 12.94
CA VAL A 160 1.81 -7.37 12.33
C VAL A 160 1.07 -8.24 13.35
N ARG A 161 1.50 -8.21 14.62
CA ARG A 161 0.83 -8.97 15.69
C ARG A 161 -0.42 -8.23 16.16
N GLU A 162 -1.55 -8.93 16.13
CA GLU A 162 -2.82 -8.41 16.63
C GLU A 162 -2.93 -8.56 18.16
N GLU A 163 -3.95 -7.95 18.75
CA GLU A 163 -4.18 -7.96 20.21
C GLU A 163 -4.33 -9.37 20.79
N ASP A 164 -4.86 -10.32 20.00
CA ASP A 164 -4.96 -11.74 20.41
C ASP A 164 -3.61 -12.49 20.32
N GLY A 165 -2.53 -11.80 19.99
CA GLY A 165 -1.18 -12.33 19.84
C GLY A 165 -0.92 -13.08 18.54
N LYS A 166 -1.89 -13.10 17.63
CA LYS A 166 -1.79 -13.80 16.34
C LYS A 166 -1.37 -12.86 15.20
N ILE A 167 -1.04 -13.47 14.08
CA ILE A 167 -0.63 -12.80 12.84
C ILE A 167 -1.58 -13.22 11.74
N TYR A 168 -2.26 -12.26 11.14
CA TYR A 168 -3.21 -12.48 10.06
C TYR A 168 -2.76 -11.84 8.74
N LEU A 169 -1.97 -10.77 8.81
CA LEU A 169 -1.31 -10.20 7.63
C LEU A 169 0.07 -10.82 7.48
N GLY A 170 0.36 -11.30 6.26
CA GLY A 170 1.65 -11.90 5.98
C GLY A 170 2.76 -10.87 6.07
N PRO A 171 3.75 -11.07 6.97
CA PRO A 171 4.93 -10.23 7.07
C PRO A 171 5.86 -10.49 5.90
N VAL A 172 5.57 -9.89 4.74
CA VAL A 172 6.39 -10.07 3.53
C VAL A 172 7.62 -9.17 3.51
N SER A 173 7.67 -8.11 4.32
CA SER A 173 8.86 -7.30 4.50
C SER A 173 9.84 -7.97 5.44
N THR A 174 11.13 -7.76 5.18
CA THR A 174 12.20 -8.26 6.06
C THR A 174 12.63 -7.23 7.08
N ALA A 175 12.41 -5.96 6.77
CA ALA A 175 12.73 -4.82 7.61
C ALA A 175 11.91 -3.62 7.16
N ALA A 176 11.83 -2.61 8.01
CA ALA A 176 11.25 -1.31 7.65
C ALA A 176 12.16 -0.56 6.66
N PHE A 177 12.40 -1.15 5.47
CA PHE A 177 13.30 -0.57 4.47
C PHE A 177 12.65 0.58 3.71
N ALA A 178 11.37 0.47 3.37
CA ALA A 178 10.63 1.52 2.68
C ALA A 178 10.19 2.61 3.67
N CYS A 179 11.13 3.44 4.11
CA CYS A 179 10.88 4.52 5.04
C CYS A 179 10.56 5.83 4.33
N SER A 180 9.92 6.74 5.08
CA SER A 180 9.67 8.11 4.67
C SER A 180 10.67 9.07 5.32
N GLY A 181 11.03 10.10 4.57
CA GLY A 181 11.84 11.25 4.96
C GLY A 181 11.36 12.47 4.18
N VAL A 182 12.28 13.35 3.81
CA VAL A 182 11.94 14.56 3.09
C VAL A 182 12.72 14.63 1.77
N PHE A 183 11.96 14.73 0.67
CA PHE A 183 12.52 15.13 -0.63
C PHE A 183 12.58 16.66 -0.68
N TRP A 184 13.70 17.21 -1.14
CA TRP A 184 13.88 18.66 -1.19
C TRP A 184 14.66 19.09 -2.44
N ASN A 185 14.29 20.24 -2.99
CA ASN A 185 14.89 20.80 -4.20
C ASN A 185 16.12 21.65 -3.84
N ARG A 186 17.30 21.17 -4.21
CA ARG A 186 18.59 21.82 -3.94
C ARG A 186 18.68 23.23 -4.52
N GLU A 187 18.21 23.43 -5.76
CA GLU A 187 18.28 24.72 -6.42
C GLU A 187 17.45 25.78 -5.70
N LEU A 188 16.25 25.41 -5.19
CA LEU A 188 15.41 26.32 -4.43
C LEU A 188 16.02 26.66 -3.05
N PHE A 189 16.68 25.69 -2.42
CA PHE A 189 17.42 25.92 -1.18
C PHE A 189 18.59 26.88 -1.40
N GLU A 190 19.39 26.68 -2.47
CA GLU A 190 20.50 27.56 -2.83
C GLU A 190 20.02 28.99 -3.12
N GLN A 191 18.90 29.17 -3.82
CA GLN A 191 18.27 30.47 -4.07
C GLN A 191 17.91 31.19 -2.76
N ALA A 192 17.51 30.45 -1.72
CA ALA A 192 17.21 31.01 -0.39
C ALA A 192 18.47 31.13 0.49
N GLY A 193 19.68 30.85 -0.02
CA GLY A 193 20.92 30.87 0.73
C GLY A 193 21.06 29.77 1.77
N ILE A 194 20.45 28.60 1.49
CA ILE A 194 20.48 27.41 2.35
C ILE A 194 21.33 26.34 1.66
N SER A 195 22.39 25.92 2.32
CA SER A 195 23.39 25.01 1.73
C SER A 195 23.19 23.53 2.08
N ARG A 196 22.37 23.22 3.08
CA ARG A 196 22.11 21.85 3.54
C ARG A 196 20.70 21.70 4.10
N PHE A 197 20.24 20.48 4.18
CA PHE A 197 18.97 20.18 4.87
C PHE A 197 19.13 20.38 6.39
N PRO A 198 18.08 20.87 7.08
CA PRO A 198 18.10 21.10 8.54
C PRO A 198 18.29 19.81 9.35
N GLU A 199 19.13 19.87 10.38
CA GLU A 199 19.39 18.73 11.27
C GLU A 199 18.53 18.74 12.53
N THR A 200 17.98 19.89 12.92
CA THR A 200 17.11 20.05 14.08
C THR A 200 15.79 20.70 13.68
N TRP A 201 14.75 20.54 14.50
CA TRP A 201 13.47 21.20 14.25
C TRP A 201 13.56 22.72 14.29
N GLU A 202 14.42 23.27 15.14
CA GLU A 202 14.68 24.72 15.16
C GLU A 202 15.27 25.20 13.82
N GLU A 203 16.22 24.47 13.27
CA GLU A 203 16.79 24.77 11.94
C GLU A 203 15.74 24.58 10.83
N PHE A 204 14.88 23.56 10.94
CA PHE A 204 13.82 23.30 9.96
C PHE A 204 12.84 24.47 9.88
N TRP A 205 12.37 24.95 11.00
CA TRP A 205 11.48 26.12 11.01
C TRP A 205 12.17 27.39 10.50
N LYS A 206 13.44 27.60 10.85
CA LYS A 206 14.23 28.71 10.28
C LYS A 206 14.44 28.55 8.77
N CYS A 207 14.60 27.34 8.28
CA CYS A 207 14.67 27.04 6.85
C CYS A 207 13.36 27.41 6.14
N CYS A 208 12.20 27.02 6.69
CA CYS A 208 10.90 27.42 6.16
C CYS A 208 10.74 28.94 6.09
N GLU A 209 11.14 29.68 7.13
CA GLU A 209 11.12 31.15 7.13
C GLU A 209 12.03 31.76 6.05
N LYS A 210 13.23 31.22 5.86
CA LYS A 210 14.16 31.71 4.83
C LYS A 210 13.64 31.47 3.42
N LEU A 211 13.08 30.27 3.14
CA LEU A 211 12.42 29.98 1.86
C LEU A 211 11.28 30.96 1.60
N LYS A 212 10.40 31.14 2.57
CA LYS A 212 9.29 32.07 2.48
C LYS A 212 9.73 33.53 2.24
N ALA A 213 10.79 33.97 2.93
CA ALA A 213 11.36 35.30 2.72
C ALA A 213 12.00 35.48 1.33
N ALA A 214 12.46 34.40 0.72
CA ALA A 214 12.94 34.38 -0.66
C ALA A 214 11.80 34.29 -1.72
N GLY A 215 10.53 34.24 -1.30
CA GLY A 215 9.37 34.08 -2.18
C GLY A 215 9.16 32.64 -2.66
N ILE A 216 9.76 31.67 -1.97
CA ILE A 216 9.68 30.24 -2.28
C ILE A 216 8.75 29.58 -1.28
N THR A 217 7.73 28.84 -1.75
CA THR A 217 6.87 28.04 -0.88
C THR A 217 7.69 26.90 -0.26
N PRO A 218 7.75 26.77 1.08
CA PRO A 218 8.58 25.74 1.70
C PRO A 218 8.10 24.31 1.47
N LEU A 219 6.79 24.04 1.59
CA LEU A 219 6.22 22.71 1.69
C LEU A 219 5.14 22.46 0.63
N ALA A 220 5.15 21.29 0.02
CA ALA A 220 4.04 20.76 -0.75
C ALA A 220 3.20 19.85 0.17
N LEU A 221 2.04 20.31 0.58
CA LEU A 221 1.12 19.61 1.48
C LEU A 221 -0.27 19.49 0.86
N HIS A 222 -1.10 18.64 1.43
CA HIS A 222 -2.51 18.44 1.09
C HIS A 222 -3.31 18.08 2.34
N THR A 223 -4.63 18.26 2.30
CA THR A 223 -5.55 17.85 3.37
C THR A 223 -6.43 16.68 2.96
N GLU A 224 -6.82 16.57 1.69
CA GLU A 224 -7.68 15.49 1.25
C GLU A 224 -7.00 14.11 1.38
N GLY A 225 -7.81 13.10 1.62
CA GLY A 225 -7.32 11.75 1.91
C GLY A 225 -6.67 11.67 3.29
N THR A 226 -5.44 11.21 3.35
CA THR A 226 -4.72 10.96 4.61
C THR A 226 -3.86 12.13 5.10
N ALA A 227 -3.87 13.28 4.42
CA ALA A 227 -2.96 14.39 4.68
C ALA A 227 -1.48 13.94 4.84
N TRP A 228 -1.07 12.94 4.06
CA TRP A 228 0.11 12.09 4.28
C TRP A 228 1.39 12.89 4.57
N ALA A 229 1.72 13.84 3.69
CA ALA A 229 2.93 14.64 3.82
C ALA A 229 2.97 15.46 5.13
N ALA A 230 1.84 16.07 5.52
CA ALA A 230 1.72 16.83 6.75
C ALA A 230 1.81 15.93 7.98
N MET A 231 1.15 14.78 7.94
CA MET A 231 1.16 13.80 9.03
C MET A 231 2.54 13.19 9.25
N LEU A 232 3.33 12.95 8.20
CA LEU A 232 4.71 12.50 8.34
C LEU A 232 5.57 13.51 9.12
N LEU A 233 5.48 14.80 8.79
CA LEU A 233 6.22 15.85 9.50
C LEU A 233 5.77 15.98 10.95
N ALA A 234 4.46 16.01 11.20
CA ALA A 234 3.92 16.11 12.54
C ALA A 234 4.32 14.90 13.39
N THR A 235 4.23 13.67 12.85
CA THR A 235 4.69 12.45 13.50
C THR A 235 6.17 12.52 13.86
N ALA A 236 7.03 12.96 12.94
CA ALA A 236 8.46 13.03 13.17
C ALA A 236 8.83 14.07 14.25
N GLU A 237 8.16 15.23 14.29
CA GLU A 237 8.39 16.26 15.28
C GLU A 237 7.99 15.81 16.69
N VAL A 238 6.85 15.15 16.81
CA VAL A 238 6.30 14.75 18.12
C VAL A 238 6.76 13.36 18.58
N ALA A 239 7.51 12.64 17.77
CA ALA A 239 7.92 11.25 18.04
C ALA A 239 8.52 11.01 19.43
N ALA A 240 9.24 11.97 19.98
CA ALA A 240 9.83 11.89 21.33
C ALA A 240 8.78 11.76 22.45
N PHE A 241 7.55 12.19 22.19
CA PHE A 241 6.43 12.15 23.16
C PHE A 241 5.52 10.95 22.96
N MET A 242 5.62 10.25 21.83
CA MET A 242 4.77 9.10 21.52
C MET A 242 5.26 7.84 22.22
N LYS A 243 4.63 7.48 23.32
CA LYS A 243 4.90 6.24 24.05
C LYS A 243 4.06 5.06 23.56
N GLN A 244 2.94 5.34 22.91
CA GLN A 244 2.00 4.37 22.35
C GLN A 244 1.55 4.84 20.99
N LEU A 245 1.47 3.92 20.02
CA LEU A 245 0.93 4.18 18.67
C LEU A 245 -0.60 4.30 18.68
N TYR A 246 -1.25 3.75 19.69
CA TYR A 246 -2.71 3.70 19.86
C TYR A 246 -3.03 4.16 21.26
N PRO A 247 -3.27 5.46 21.46
CA PRO A 247 -3.70 5.94 22.77
C PRO A 247 -5.19 5.61 22.99
N ASP A 248 -5.57 5.41 24.25
CA ASP A 248 -6.98 5.30 24.63
C ASP A 248 -7.78 6.57 24.33
N THR A 249 -7.11 7.69 24.10
CA THR A 249 -7.66 8.99 23.73
C THR A 249 -6.62 9.85 23.02
N TYR A 250 -7.03 10.59 22.00
CA TYR A 250 -6.20 11.60 21.33
C TYR A 250 -6.18 12.93 22.07
N GLN A 251 -7.09 13.16 23.02
CA GLN A 251 -7.07 14.32 23.91
C GLN A 251 -5.93 14.20 24.95
N ASN A 252 -4.74 13.90 24.48
CA ASN A 252 -3.52 13.78 25.26
C ASN A 252 -2.44 14.75 24.75
N LYS A 253 -1.30 14.84 25.46
CA LYS A 253 -0.23 15.74 25.04
C LYS A 253 0.27 15.46 23.60
N PRO A 254 0.61 14.24 23.18
CA PRO A 254 1.00 13.96 21.80
C PRO A 254 -0.04 14.40 20.76
N GLY A 255 -1.32 14.12 20.96
CA GLY A 255 -2.38 14.51 20.04
C GLY A 255 -2.48 16.02 19.88
N LEU A 256 -2.48 16.75 20.99
CA LEU A 256 -2.50 18.22 20.96
C LEU A 256 -1.26 18.82 20.29
N GLU A 257 -0.09 18.26 20.52
CA GLU A 257 1.16 18.68 19.86
C GLU A 257 1.11 18.39 18.35
N ILE A 258 0.57 17.25 17.93
CA ILE A 258 0.34 16.94 16.51
C ILE A 258 -0.59 17.96 15.87
N ALA A 259 -1.76 18.22 16.48
CA ALA A 259 -2.71 19.21 15.98
C ALA A 259 -2.07 20.62 15.85
N GLY A 260 -1.28 21.03 16.85
CA GLY A 260 -0.53 22.29 16.84
C GLY A 260 0.51 22.35 15.72
N THR A 261 1.26 21.24 15.52
CA THR A 261 2.24 21.13 14.44
C THR A 261 1.58 21.17 13.07
N LEU A 262 0.48 20.43 12.86
CA LEU A 262 -0.29 20.48 11.62
C LEU A 262 -0.72 21.91 11.27
N LYS A 263 -1.35 22.61 12.21
CA LYS A 263 -1.74 24.01 12.04
C LYS A 263 -0.58 24.93 11.67
N LYS A 264 0.60 24.70 12.23
CA LYS A 264 1.82 25.45 11.93
C LYS A 264 2.35 25.12 10.53
N LEU A 265 2.38 23.85 10.12
CA LEU A 265 2.89 23.40 8.83
C LEU A 265 2.14 24.07 7.65
N PHE A 266 0.84 24.19 7.74
CA PHE A 266 0.02 24.82 6.69
C PHE A 266 0.23 26.34 6.53
N GLN A 267 1.02 26.99 7.40
CA GLN A 267 1.48 28.38 7.18
C GLN A 267 2.63 28.46 6.16
N TYR A 268 3.20 27.33 5.75
CA TYR A 268 4.36 27.19 4.88
C TYR A 268 4.09 26.43 3.58
N THR A 269 2.83 26.23 3.23
CA THR A 269 2.43 25.48 2.03
C THR A 269 1.76 26.36 1.00
N THR A 270 1.38 25.76 -0.14
CA THR A 270 0.61 26.43 -1.20
C THR A 270 -0.81 26.75 -0.72
N GLN A 271 -1.45 27.75 -1.34
CA GLN A 271 -2.79 28.18 -0.92
C GLN A 271 -3.89 27.15 -1.21
N ASP A 272 -3.67 26.30 -2.21
CA ASP A 272 -4.56 25.23 -2.64
C ASP A 272 -4.50 23.98 -1.73
N ALA A 273 -3.52 23.89 -0.84
CA ALA A 273 -3.28 22.71 0.01
C ALA A 273 -4.47 22.30 0.90
N LEU A 274 -5.39 23.23 1.19
CA LEU A 274 -6.56 22.97 2.04
C LEU A 274 -7.71 22.23 1.34
N HIS A 275 -7.63 22.06 0.03
CA HIS A 275 -8.69 21.49 -0.80
C HIS A 275 -8.11 20.68 -1.96
N ASN A 276 -6.97 20.08 -1.76
CA ASN A 276 -6.32 19.25 -2.74
C ASN A 276 -5.81 17.93 -2.12
N ASP A 277 -5.53 17.01 -3.01
CA ASP A 277 -4.99 15.68 -2.73
C ASP A 277 -3.46 15.62 -2.91
N PHE A 278 -2.92 14.41 -2.79
CA PHE A 278 -1.51 14.16 -2.97
C PHE A 278 -1.01 14.50 -4.38
N ASP A 279 -1.81 14.25 -5.42
CA ASP A 279 -1.37 14.46 -6.81
C ASP A 279 -1.08 15.94 -7.07
N VAL A 280 -1.92 16.85 -6.57
CA VAL A 280 -1.67 18.29 -6.66
C VAL A 280 -0.45 18.74 -5.85
N ALA A 281 -0.26 18.17 -4.64
CA ALA A 281 0.93 18.45 -3.84
C ALA A 281 2.21 17.96 -4.54
N TYR A 282 2.18 16.76 -5.13
CA TYR A 282 3.26 16.19 -5.91
C TYR A 282 3.59 17.05 -7.14
N ASP A 283 2.58 17.46 -7.90
CA ASP A 283 2.75 18.33 -9.06
C ASP A 283 3.36 19.70 -8.68
N ASN A 284 2.94 20.29 -7.56
CA ASN A 284 3.55 21.50 -7.02
C ASN A 284 5.05 21.33 -6.70
N PHE A 285 5.43 20.18 -6.13
CA PHE A 285 6.82 19.89 -5.86
C PHE A 285 7.62 19.68 -7.14
N VAL A 286 7.15 18.86 -8.06
CA VAL A 286 7.84 18.55 -9.32
C VAL A 286 7.95 19.79 -10.23
N ALA A 287 6.93 20.65 -10.24
CA ALA A 287 6.98 21.92 -10.97
C ALA A 287 7.92 22.96 -10.33
N GLY A 288 8.45 22.71 -9.12
CA GLY A 288 9.28 23.66 -8.39
C GLY A 288 8.50 24.81 -7.74
N ASN A 289 7.17 24.65 -7.58
CA ASN A 289 6.33 25.61 -6.85
C ASN A 289 6.49 25.48 -5.34
N ALA A 290 7.00 24.33 -4.85
CA ALA A 290 7.32 24.11 -3.45
C ALA A 290 8.71 23.44 -3.31
N ALA A 291 9.43 23.78 -2.23
CA ALA A 291 10.82 23.36 -2.06
C ALA A 291 10.98 21.96 -1.46
N MET A 292 10.01 21.46 -0.71
CA MET A 292 10.08 20.19 0.01
C MET A 292 8.75 19.44 -0.09
N ILE A 293 8.82 18.09 -0.14
CA ILE A 293 7.68 17.20 0.03
C ILE A 293 8.11 16.00 0.91
N PRO A 294 7.50 15.81 2.09
CA PRO A 294 7.67 14.59 2.86
C PRO A 294 7.01 13.40 2.18
N ASN A 295 7.78 12.33 1.93
CA ASN A 295 7.24 11.11 1.35
C ASN A 295 8.23 9.95 1.53
N GLY A 296 7.85 8.76 1.07
CA GLY A 296 8.61 7.53 1.25
C GLY A 296 9.46 7.14 0.03
N TYR A 297 10.27 6.11 0.27
CA TYR A 297 11.15 5.48 -0.71
C TYR A 297 10.48 5.24 -2.09
N TRP A 298 9.21 4.86 -2.10
CA TRP A 298 8.45 4.59 -3.33
C TRP A 298 8.31 5.80 -4.26
N MET A 299 8.48 7.02 -3.76
CA MET A 299 8.41 8.22 -4.59
C MET A 299 9.64 8.42 -5.48
N ILE A 300 10.78 7.76 -5.18
CA ILE A 300 12.02 7.92 -5.96
C ILE A 300 11.79 7.63 -7.43
N ASP A 301 11.11 6.52 -7.74
CA ASP A 301 10.84 6.08 -9.11
C ASP A 301 9.74 6.91 -9.80
N GLN A 302 8.96 7.67 -9.04
CA GLN A 302 7.91 8.54 -9.57
C GLN A 302 8.47 9.91 -10.00
N ILE A 303 9.57 10.38 -9.38
CA ILE A 303 10.18 11.68 -9.71
C ILE A 303 10.81 11.61 -11.10
N PRO A 304 10.44 12.52 -12.05
CA PRO A 304 11.01 12.54 -13.38
C PRO A 304 12.54 12.60 -13.36
N GLU A 305 13.22 11.87 -14.26
CA GLU A 305 14.68 11.72 -14.28
C GLU A 305 15.42 13.08 -14.32
N GLU A 306 14.88 14.05 -15.02
CA GLU A 306 15.43 15.41 -15.06
C GLU A 306 15.33 16.15 -13.71
N MET A 307 14.27 15.88 -12.95
CA MET A 307 14.08 16.43 -11.62
C MET A 307 14.93 15.72 -10.56
N GLN A 308 15.19 14.41 -10.70
CA GLN A 308 16.03 13.67 -9.76
C GLN A 308 17.44 14.28 -9.60
N LYS A 309 17.94 14.99 -10.60
CA LYS A 309 19.24 15.70 -10.55
C LYS A 309 19.24 16.92 -9.63
N LYS A 310 18.06 17.47 -9.34
CA LYS A 310 17.84 18.67 -8.52
C LYS A 310 17.32 18.33 -7.13
N VAL A 311 16.74 17.15 -6.98
CA VAL A 311 16.13 16.68 -5.75
C VAL A 311 17.15 15.89 -4.94
N CYS A 312 17.15 16.10 -3.64
CA CYS A 312 17.89 15.33 -2.65
C CYS A 312 16.90 14.67 -1.70
N PHE A 313 17.33 13.61 -1.02
CA PHE A 313 16.59 13.00 0.07
C PHE A 313 17.33 13.16 1.39
N SER A 314 16.61 13.46 2.47
CA SER A 314 17.14 13.56 3.82
C SER A 314 16.22 12.90 4.84
N THR A 315 16.80 12.50 5.98
CA THR A 315 16.01 12.15 7.16
C THR A 315 15.20 13.37 7.62
N PHE A 316 14.13 13.15 8.37
CA PHE A 316 13.55 14.22 9.17
C PHE A 316 14.59 14.74 10.17
N PRO A 317 14.42 15.98 10.67
CA PRO A 317 15.28 16.52 11.71
C PRO A 317 15.50 15.54 12.87
N GLU A 318 16.63 15.65 13.54
CA GLU A 318 17.08 14.73 14.61
C GLU A 318 17.34 13.29 14.12
N ASN A 319 17.70 13.14 12.84
CA ASN A 319 18.03 11.87 12.19
C ASN A 319 16.94 10.82 12.33
N LYS A 320 15.69 11.17 12.00
CA LYS A 320 14.54 10.28 12.04
C LYS A 320 14.09 9.87 10.65
N LEU A 321 13.65 8.64 10.48
CA LEU A 321 12.86 8.17 9.36
C LEU A 321 11.54 7.61 9.89
N ILE A 322 10.46 7.77 9.13
CA ILE A 322 9.20 7.12 9.48
C ILE A 322 9.11 5.82 8.69
N GLY A 323 9.07 4.72 9.42
CA GLY A 323 8.81 3.39 8.91
C GLY A 323 7.35 3.05 9.09
N SER A 324 6.75 2.46 8.04
CA SER A 324 5.45 1.80 8.15
C SER A 324 5.74 0.31 8.04
N PRO A 325 6.08 -0.37 9.16
CA PRO A 325 6.26 -1.80 9.10
C PRO A 325 4.90 -2.42 8.80
N GLU A 326 4.80 -3.10 7.68
CA GLU A 326 3.65 -3.92 7.27
C GLU A 326 2.27 -3.42 7.73
N THR A 327 1.92 -2.22 7.35
CA THR A 327 0.56 -1.70 7.56
C THR A 327 -0.36 -2.04 6.42
N PHE A 328 0.23 -2.49 5.33
CA PHE A 328 -0.46 -3.01 4.16
C PHE A 328 0.02 -4.44 3.95
N GLY A 329 -0.79 -5.38 4.39
CA GLY A 329 -0.40 -6.77 4.36
C GLY A 329 -1.16 -7.57 3.31
N TRP A 330 -0.73 -8.80 3.22
CA TRP A 330 -1.28 -9.82 2.36
C TRP A 330 -2.02 -10.82 3.23
N ALA A 331 -3.34 -10.90 3.07
CA ALA A 331 -4.16 -11.83 3.81
C ALA A 331 -4.48 -13.08 3.00
N VAL A 332 -4.47 -14.23 3.67
CA VAL A 332 -4.95 -15.49 3.12
C VAL A 332 -6.39 -15.71 3.58
N VAL A 333 -7.30 -15.92 2.64
CA VAL A 333 -8.72 -16.16 2.94
C VAL A 333 -8.92 -17.59 3.45
N SER A 334 -9.50 -17.72 4.64
CA SER A 334 -9.58 -18.98 5.40
C SER A 334 -10.53 -20.02 4.79
N THR A 335 -11.49 -19.60 3.95
CA THR A 335 -12.52 -20.49 3.38
C THR A 335 -12.01 -21.47 2.31
N TYR A 336 -10.78 -21.28 1.87
CA TYR A 336 -10.16 -22.16 0.88
C TYR A 336 -9.65 -23.47 1.48
N SER A 337 -9.46 -24.47 0.60
CA SER A 337 -8.90 -25.75 1.00
C SER A 337 -7.47 -25.61 1.54
N GLU A 338 -7.05 -26.51 2.42
CA GLU A 338 -5.70 -26.54 2.99
C GLU A 338 -4.58 -26.52 1.93
N LYS A 339 -4.81 -27.10 0.74
CA LYS A 339 -3.83 -27.07 -0.34
C LYS A 339 -3.66 -25.67 -0.94
N VAL A 340 -4.76 -24.95 -1.09
CA VAL A 340 -4.75 -23.57 -1.61
C VAL A 340 -4.13 -22.65 -0.57
N LYS A 341 -4.55 -22.75 0.70
CA LYS A 341 -3.98 -21.96 1.80
C LYS A 341 -2.47 -22.17 1.93
N LYS A 342 -1.99 -23.42 1.91
CA LYS A 342 -0.55 -23.70 1.92
C LYS A 342 0.18 -23.09 0.72
N GLY A 343 -0.43 -23.12 -0.47
CA GLY A 343 0.16 -22.49 -1.64
C GLY A 343 0.20 -20.96 -1.53
N ALA A 344 -0.83 -20.36 -0.95
CA ALA A 344 -0.87 -18.93 -0.65
C ALA A 344 0.22 -18.53 0.35
N VAL A 345 0.38 -19.29 1.43
CA VAL A 345 1.45 -19.07 2.42
C VAL A 345 2.85 -19.22 1.79
N GLU A 346 3.07 -20.22 0.92
CA GLU A 346 4.32 -20.36 0.17
C GLU A 346 4.60 -19.12 -0.72
N PHE A 347 3.56 -18.52 -1.28
CA PHE A 347 3.72 -17.27 -2.04
C PHE A 347 4.16 -16.11 -1.14
N LEU A 348 3.57 -15.96 0.05
CA LEU A 348 3.98 -14.95 1.02
C LEU A 348 5.45 -15.13 1.44
N LYS A 349 5.85 -16.36 1.77
CA LYS A 349 7.25 -16.70 2.06
C LYS A 349 8.18 -16.35 0.89
N PHE A 350 7.77 -16.70 -0.32
CA PHE A 350 8.53 -16.39 -1.53
C PHE A 350 8.72 -14.88 -1.72
N ARG A 351 7.69 -14.09 -1.49
CA ARG A 351 7.77 -12.62 -1.51
C ARG A 351 8.76 -12.10 -0.47
N THR A 352 8.70 -12.61 0.76
CA THR A 352 9.64 -12.24 1.83
C THR A 352 11.09 -12.46 1.38
N LYS A 353 11.35 -13.62 0.77
CA LYS A 353 12.69 -13.95 0.23
C LYS A 353 13.13 -12.97 -0.86
N LEU A 354 12.26 -12.65 -1.81
CA LEU A 354 12.57 -11.69 -2.87
C LEU A 354 12.83 -10.28 -2.32
N ASN A 355 12.04 -9.84 -1.34
CA ASN A 355 12.23 -8.55 -0.71
C ASN A 355 13.57 -8.48 0.03
N LYS A 356 13.97 -9.57 0.70
CA LYS A 356 15.29 -9.68 1.33
C LYS A 356 16.42 -9.60 0.32
N GLU A 357 16.36 -10.39 -0.75
CA GLU A 357 17.35 -10.38 -1.83
C GLU A 357 17.49 -8.98 -2.44
N GLN A 358 16.39 -8.31 -2.75
CA GLN A 358 16.39 -6.95 -3.31
C GLN A 358 16.97 -5.93 -2.34
N LYS A 359 16.62 -6.00 -1.05
CA LYS A 359 17.21 -5.12 -0.03
C LYS A 359 18.72 -5.32 0.06
N GLU A 360 19.21 -6.57 0.09
CA GLU A 360 20.62 -6.88 0.15
C GLU A 360 21.37 -6.37 -1.10
N GLU A 361 20.76 -6.49 -2.28
CA GLU A 361 21.30 -5.96 -3.53
C GLU A 361 21.41 -4.43 -3.49
N LEU A 362 20.35 -3.74 -3.10
CA LEU A 362 20.32 -2.27 -2.99
C LEU A 362 21.34 -1.74 -1.97
N LEU A 363 21.51 -2.46 -0.86
CA LEU A 363 22.49 -2.09 0.17
C LEU A 363 23.94 -2.45 -0.20
N ASN A 364 24.14 -3.22 -1.28
CA ASN A 364 25.46 -3.61 -1.72
C ASN A 364 26.20 -2.43 -2.36
N SER A 365 27.23 -1.93 -1.68
CA SER A 365 28.02 -0.77 -2.10
C SER A 365 28.66 -0.91 -3.49
N ARG A 366 28.80 -2.11 -4.04
CA ARG A 366 29.41 -2.36 -5.36
C ARG A 366 28.49 -1.99 -6.53
N THR A 367 27.18 -1.96 -6.32
CA THR A 367 26.17 -1.62 -7.33
C THR A 367 25.64 -0.21 -7.18
N ARG A 368 26.03 0.48 -6.10
CA ARG A 368 25.56 1.81 -5.74
C ARG A 368 26.11 2.88 -6.69
N GLN A 369 25.22 3.65 -7.31
CA GLN A 369 25.57 4.83 -8.09
C GLN A 369 25.62 6.07 -7.18
N GLU A 370 26.80 6.55 -6.86
CA GLU A 370 26.97 7.75 -6.05
C GLU A 370 26.34 9.00 -6.68
N GLY A 371 25.73 9.84 -5.86
CA GLY A 371 25.14 11.11 -6.26
C GLY A 371 23.77 11.00 -6.95
N THR A 372 23.14 9.82 -6.89
CA THR A 372 21.73 9.65 -7.28
C THR A 372 20.80 9.87 -6.10
N LEU A 373 19.52 10.14 -6.39
CA LEU A 373 18.47 10.27 -5.36
C LEU A 373 18.33 8.99 -4.52
N LEU A 374 18.46 7.81 -5.17
CA LEU A 374 18.50 6.53 -4.46
C LEU A 374 19.72 6.44 -3.52
N ASP A 375 20.88 6.96 -3.94
CA ASP A 375 22.08 7.00 -3.10
C ASP A 375 21.87 7.88 -1.87
N ASP A 376 21.20 9.01 -1.99
CA ASP A 376 20.84 9.87 -0.86
C ASP A 376 19.92 9.14 0.13
N TYR A 377 18.91 8.42 -0.38
CA TYR A 377 18.04 7.57 0.44
C TYR A 377 18.84 6.49 1.18
N LEU A 378 19.70 5.76 0.46
CA LEU A 378 20.52 4.69 1.06
C LEU A 378 21.50 5.24 2.12
N LYS A 379 22.05 6.44 1.94
CA LYS A 379 22.87 7.12 2.95
C LYS A 379 22.04 7.44 4.20
N ALA A 380 20.85 8.01 4.01
CA ALA A 380 19.95 8.33 5.12
C ALA A 380 19.55 7.06 5.89
N TYR A 381 19.16 6.00 5.18
CA TYR A 381 18.75 4.74 5.79
C TYR A 381 19.91 4.02 6.53
N THR A 382 21.11 4.00 5.95
CA THR A 382 22.28 3.35 6.56
C THR A 382 23.01 4.23 7.59
N GLY A 383 22.63 5.51 7.72
CA GLY A 383 23.18 6.48 8.65
C GLY A 383 22.71 6.30 10.10
N ASN A 384 22.19 5.11 10.46
CA ASN A 384 21.67 4.77 11.78
C ASN A 384 20.57 5.75 12.27
N PRO A 385 19.52 5.98 11.45
CA PRO A 385 18.41 6.83 11.87
C PRO A 385 17.57 6.14 12.94
N GLN A 386 16.88 6.93 13.75
CA GLN A 386 15.78 6.41 14.54
C GLN A 386 14.60 6.14 13.62
N ILE A 387 14.18 4.88 13.49
CA ILE A 387 12.95 4.53 12.77
C ILE A 387 11.75 4.76 13.71
N VAL A 388 10.90 5.68 13.34
CA VAL A 388 9.68 6.03 14.08
C VAL A 388 8.49 5.37 13.38
N PRO A 389 7.60 4.69 14.08
CA PRO A 389 6.38 4.16 13.49
C PRO A 389 5.47 5.29 12.99
N ASN A 390 4.77 5.05 11.87
CA ASN A 390 3.81 6.02 11.38
C ASN A 390 2.59 6.09 12.29
N TYR A 391 2.22 7.28 12.71
CA TYR A 391 1.11 7.53 13.63
C TYR A 391 -0.26 7.12 13.06
N GLN A 392 -0.43 7.23 11.75
CA GLN A 392 -1.70 6.94 11.06
C GLN A 392 -1.94 5.45 10.76
N VAL A 393 -0.96 4.63 10.99
CA VAL A 393 -0.88 3.25 10.47
C VAL A 393 -2.10 2.39 10.79
N LYS A 394 -2.75 2.60 11.90
CA LYS A 394 -3.94 1.86 12.31
C LYS A 394 -5.18 2.75 12.46
N TRP A 395 -5.14 3.94 11.91
CA TRP A 395 -6.32 4.80 11.92
C TRP A 395 -7.43 4.18 11.06
N ASN A 396 -8.66 4.26 11.59
CA ASN A 396 -9.84 3.84 10.84
C ASN A 396 -10.18 4.87 9.73
N SER A 397 -11.16 4.56 8.90
CA SER A 397 -11.55 5.44 7.77
C SER A 397 -12.09 6.78 8.20
N LEU A 398 -12.88 6.78 9.27
CA LEU A 398 -13.48 8.01 9.76
C LEU A 398 -12.38 8.98 10.21
N LEU A 399 -11.35 8.47 10.90
CA LEU A 399 -10.18 9.27 11.25
C LEU A 399 -9.41 9.78 10.03
N GLN A 400 -9.22 8.94 9.03
CA GLN A 400 -8.41 9.32 7.86
C GLN A 400 -9.15 10.21 6.87
N GLU A 401 -10.42 9.98 6.64
CA GLU A 401 -11.20 10.67 5.61
C GLU A 401 -11.98 11.85 6.20
N ASP A 402 -12.71 11.65 7.30
CA ASP A 402 -13.56 12.68 7.87
C ASP A 402 -12.79 13.67 8.73
N VAL A 403 -11.96 13.17 9.68
CA VAL A 403 -11.24 14.07 10.58
C VAL A 403 -10.12 14.80 9.87
N LEU A 404 -9.27 14.10 9.09
CA LEU A 404 -8.22 14.78 8.36
C LEU A 404 -8.73 15.56 7.16
N GLY A 405 -9.73 15.04 6.41
CA GLY A 405 -10.29 15.75 5.28
C GLY A 405 -10.99 17.06 5.67
N GLU A 406 -11.94 16.99 6.60
CA GLU A 406 -12.78 18.13 6.97
C GLU A 406 -12.22 18.94 8.14
N CYS A 407 -11.95 18.27 9.28
CA CYS A 407 -11.55 18.96 10.50
C CYS A 407 -10.15 19.59 10.41
N LEU A 408 -9.22 18.98 9.65
CA LEU A 408 -7.88 19.56 9.48
C LEU A 408 -7.95 20.92 8.76
N ALA A 409 -8.77 21.05 7.72
CA ALA A 409 -8.95 22.31 7.05
C ALA A 409 -9.55 23.39 7.99
N GLU A 410 -10.48 23.00 8.87
CA GLU A 410 -11.06 23.90 9.88
C GLU A 410 -10.03 24.28 10.96
N LEU A 411 -9.21 23.34 11.42
CA LEU A 411 -8.12 23.58 12.36
C LEU A 411 -7.12 24.59 11.79
N VAL A 412 -6.68 24.37 10.56
CA VAL A 412 -5.72 25.26 9.88
C VAL A 412 -6.30 26.67 9.70
N GLN A 413 -7.58 26.80 9.38
CA GLN A 413 -8.28 28.07 9.27
C GLN A 413 -8.58 28.73 10.62
N GLY A 414 -8.31 28.05 11.74
CA GLY A 414 -8.61 28.54 13.08
C GLY A 414 -10.08 28.58 13.43
N LYS A 415 -10.92 27.81 12.72
CA LYS A 415 -12.34 27.66 13.02
C LYS A 415 -12.59 26.73 14.20
N ILE A 416 -11.70 25.77 14.41
CA ILE A 416 -11.68 24.87 15.57
C ILE A 416 -10.31 24.96 16.27
N THR A 417 -10.29 24.60 17.53
CA THR A 417 -9.08 24.51 18.37
C THR A 417 -8.42 23.15 18.24
N GLU A 418 -7.18 23.02 18.72
CA GLU A 418 -6.47 21.75 18.83
C GLU A 418 -7.20 20.73 19.71
N GLN A 419 -7.91 21.22 20.76
CA GLN A 419 -8.75 20.39 21.63
C GLN A 419 -9.99 19.87 20.89
N GLU A 420 -10.66 20.72 20.11
CA GLU A 420 -11.83 20.31 19.32
C GLU A 420 -11.42 19.33 18.22
N PHE A 421 -10.22 19.49 17.63
CA PHE A 421 -9.68 18.55 16.66
C PHE A 421 -9.44 17.18 17.28
N THR A 422 -8.74 17.11 18.44
CA THR A 422 -8.49 15.84 19.13
C THR A 422 -9.77 15.22 19.70
N GLN A 423 -10.78 16.01 20.02
CA GLN A 423 -12.10 15.52 20.38
C GLN A 423 -12.80 14.87 19.18
N ALA A 424 -12.68 15.43 17.97
CA ALA A 424 -13.23 14.83 16.76
C ALA A 424 -12.54 13.49 16.45
N GLU A 425 -11.24 13.36 16.71
CA GLU A 425 -10.52 12.09 16.58
C GLU A 425 -11.11 11.03 17.53
N ASP A 426 -11.31 11.35 18.82
CA ASP A 426 -11.91 10.44 19.79
C ASP A 426 -13.36 10.07 19.46
N GLU A 427 -14.14 11.04 18.99
CA GLU A 427 -15.53 10.82 18.56
C GLU A 427 -15.60 9.88 17.36
N SER A 428 -14.71 10.04 16.39
CA SER A 428 -14.59 9.19 15.22
C SER A 428 -14.28 7.73 15.59
N ILE A 429 -13.39 7.51 16.58
CA ILE A 429 -13.11 6.15 17.06
C ILE A 429 -14.36 5.54 17.70
N ARG A 430 -15.01 6.30 18.57
CA ARG A 430 -16.21 5.82 19.27
C ARG A 430 -17.35 5.48 18.29
N GLN A 431 -17.61 6.36 17.32
CA GLN A 431 -18.62 6.11 16.28
C GLN A 431 -18.29 4.83 15.49
N PHE A 432 -17.05 4.66 15.17
CA PHE A 432 -16.59 3.48 14.45
C PHE A 432 -16.78 2.18 15.25
N GLU A 433 -16.50 2.19 16.56
CA GLU A 433 -16.73 1.04 17.46
C GLU A 433 -18.23 0.71 17.63
N GLU A 434 -19.09 1.74 17.65
CA GLU A 434 -20.54 1.55 17.75
C GLU A 434 -21.17 0.96 16.48
N GLU A 435 -20.56 1.18 15.30
CA GLU A 435 -21.02 0.65 14.00
C GLU A 435 -20.58 -0.80 13.72
N GLN A 436 -19.71 -1.39 14.54
CA GLN A 436 -19.25 -2.77 14.44
C GLN A 436 -20.13 -3.78 15.23
#